data_9eaa5a8cacb7e4badfed82b02532747a
#
_entry.id   9eaa5a8cacb7e4badfed82b02532747a
#
_cell.length_a   1.000
_cell.length_b   1.000
_cell.length_c   1.000
_cell.angle_alpha   90.00
_cell.angle_beta   90.00
_cell.angle_gamma   90.00
#
_symmetry.space_group_name_H-M   'P 1'
#
loop_
_entity.id
_entity.type
_entity.pdbx_description
1 polymer ?
#
loop_
_entity_poly.entity_id
_entity_poly.type
_entity_poly.pdbx_seq_one_letter_code
_entity_poly.pdbx_strand_id
1 'polypeptide(L)'
;TDDIGVDQILTCDCENINEKGNRFVGKGGENKLFDGAHNRSSVEFRSAKYSVLTDSKKRFALGHSIKNVNSDWYFRVSVWRKSKAHKGFLVAAAENNEGLYVASDKVSEIGINGWEKVEIDVFTPLSFNRSQLKIYVWNNTNDTIYFDDLKIERLKSKTYPDYNLQPLSIFMDTSDYIKIQLKRQQAFKNGILQSSDDDWVKGIVSSDVQLMKSKLRLKGDWLDHLNGKKWSFRIKLKKSFAWNGMRTYSIQTPSARGYLYEWVAHELFKENGLLTTRYGFIPVFLNGRSKGLYAWEEHFQKQLLESSKRREGPIVKFSEEAFWQETKINSKVEIKQSLSPYEAS
;
A
#
# COMPACT_ATOMS: atom_id res chain seq x y z
N THR A 1 -5.40 20.96 -7.87
CA THR A 1 -6.21 19.76 -8.13
C THR A 1 -6.23 19.54 -9.62
N ASP A 2 -5.22 18.82 -10.12
CA ASP A 2 -5.15 18.47 -11.53
C ASP A 2 -6.30 17.53 -11.86
N ASP A 3 -7.10 17.92 -12.81
CA ASP A 3 -8.26 17.17 -13.29
C ASP A 3 -7.73 15.89 -14.01
N ILE A 4 -7.72 14.78 -13.28
CA ILE A 4 -7.32 13.50 -13.87
C ILE A 4 -8.46 13.06 -14.77
N GLY A 5 -8.28 13.21 -16.09
CA GLY A 5 -9.28 12.81 -17.07
C GLY A 5 -9.70 11.35 -16.88
N VAL A 6 -11.00 11.08 -16.90
CA VAL A 6 -11.55 9.73 -16.84
C VAL A 6 -11.61 9.16 -18.25
N ASP A 7 -11.06 7.96 -18.45
CA ASP A 7 -11.02 7.29 -19.75
C ASP A 7 -12.22 6.37 -19.94
N GLN A 8 -12.67 5.70 -18.88
CA GLN A 8 -13.81 4.81 -18.91
C GLN A 8 -14.53 4.81 -17.55
N ILE A 9 -15.86 4.82 -17.57
CA ILE A 9 -16.71 4.70 -16.39
C ILE A 9 -17.64 3.52 -16.55
N LEU A 10 -17.68 2.65 -15.53
CA LEU A 10 -18.66 1.59 -15.36
C LEU A 10 -19.42 1.83 -14.06
N THR A 11 -20.76 1.74 -14.11
CA THR A 11 -21.60 1.94 -12.91
C THR A 11 -22.68 0.87 -12.83
N CYS A 12 -23.03 0.50 -11.59
CA CYS A 12 -24.13 -0.38 -11.28
C CYS A 12 -24.93 0.18 -10.09
N ASP A 13 -26.18 0.55 -10.37
CA ASP A 13 -27.16 1.05 -9.42
C ASP A 13 -28.11 -0.03 -8.91
N CYS A 14 -27.83 -1.31 -9.18
CA CYS A 14 -28.61 -2.47 -8.77
C CYS A 14 -30.08 -2.52 -9.29
N GLU A 15 -30.46 -1.61 -10.18
CA GLU A 15 -31.86 -1.49 -10.65
C GLU A 15 -32.25 -2.48 -11.74
N ASN A 16 -31.35 -2.75 -12.66
CA ASN A 16 -31.64 -3.58 -13.81
C ASN A 16 -30.94 -4.92 -13.72
N ILE A 17 -31.66 -5.99 -14.04
CA ILE A 17 -31.14 -7.36 -14.14
C ILE A 17 -31.27 -7.88 -15.57
N ASN A 18 -30.36 -8.78 -15.95
CA ASN A 18 -30.41 -9.43 -17.27
C ASN A 18 -31.60 -10.39 -17.40
N GLU A 19 -31.90 -10.84 -18.61
CA GLU A 19 -33.02 -11.76 -18.90
C GLU A 19 -32.98 -13.05 -18.09
N LYS A 20 -31.76 -13.54 -17.74
CA LYS A 20 -31.57 -14.73 -16.91
C LYS A 20 -31.77 -14.48 -15.42
N GLY A 21 -31.94 -13.24 -14.96
CA GLY A 21 -32.14 -12.86 -13.56
C GLY A 21 -30.94 -13.07 -12.66
N ASN A 22 -29.74 -13.36 -13.20
CA ASN A 22 -28.57 -13.73 -12.42
C ASN A 22 -27.48 -12.67 -12.35
N ARG A 23 -27.57 -11.61 -13.18
CA ARG A 23 -26.61 -10.49 -13.18
C ARG A 23 -27.32 -9.16 -13.29
N PHE A 24 -26.72 -8.14 -12.68
CA PHE A 24 -27.13 -6.76 -12.92
C PHE A 24 -26.64 -6.26 -14.28
N VAL A 25 -27.44 -5.38 -14.89
CA VAL A 25 -27.06 -4.63 -16.09
C VAL A 25 -26.75 -3.21 -15.68
N GLY A 26 -25.48 -2.85 -15.70
CA GLY A 26 -25.00 -1.51 -15.38
C GLY A 26 -24.93 -0.60 -16.61
N LYS A 27 -24.22 0.53 -16.45
CA LYS A 27 -24.00 1.56 -17.48
C LYS A 27 -22.51 1.70 -17.79
N GLY A 28 -22.18 2.15 -18.99
CA GLY A 28 -20.80 2.38 -19.46
C GLY A 28 -20.10 1.15 -20.01
N GLY A 29 -19.14 1.32 -20.93
CA GLY A 29 -18.33 0.26 -21.50
C GLY A 29 -19.06 -0.83 -22.28
N GLU A 30 -18.29 -1.81 -22.78
CA GLU A 30 -18.81 -2.96 -23.54
C GLU A 30 -19.35 -4.07 -22.63
N ASN A 31 -18.71 -4.35 -21.50
CA ASN A 31 -19.14 -5.36 -20.53
C ASN A 31 -19.85 -4.69 -19.35
N LYS A 32 -21.18 -4.66 -19.41
CA LYS A 32 -22.04 -4.00 -18.42
C LYS A 32 -22.64 -4.96 -17.38
N LEU A 33 -22.21 -6.21 -17.34
CA LEU A 33 -22.78 -7.22 -16.46
C LEU A 33 -22.02 -7.28 -15.14
N PHE A 34 -22.76 -7.08 -14.05
CA PHE A 34 -22.25 -7.15 -12.69
C PHE A 34 -22.82 -8.36 -11.96
N ASP A 35 -22.03 -8.97 -11.10
CA ASP A 35 -22.44 -10.11 -10.28
C ASP A 35 -23.26 -9.64 -9.07
N GLY A 36 -24.01 -10.56 -8.44
CA GLY A 36 -24.71 -10.32 -7.19
C GLY A 36 -26.21 -10.08 -7.28
N ALA A 37 -26.83 -10.23 -8.46
CA ALA A 37 -28.26 -10.02 -8.64
C ALA A 37 -29.14 -10.92 -7.76
N HIS A 38 -28.66 -12.12 -7.38
CA HIS A 38 -29.37 -13.03 -6.46
C HIS A 38 -29.43 -12.52 -5.01
N ASN A 39 -28.67 -11.48 -4.67
CA ASN A 39 -28.70 -10.80 -3.39
C ASN A 39 -29.42 -9.45 -3.45
N ARG A 40 -30.13 -9.16 -4.52
CA ARG A 40 -30.92 -7.93 -4.70
C ARG A 40 -31.93 -7.76 -3.58
N SER A 41 -32.04 -6.56 -3.05
CA SER A 41 -32.94 -6.21 -1.92
C SER A 41 -33.60 -4.87 -2.16
N SER A 42 -34.85 -4.75 -1.74
CA SER A 42 -35.61 -3.49 -1.71
C SER A 42 -35.82 -2.95 -0.28
N VAL A 43 -35.15 -3.53 0.71
CA VAL A 43 -35.32 -3.14 2.13
C VAL A 43 -34.60 -1.84 2.43
N GLU A 44 -33.36 -1.73 2.01
CA GLU A 44 -32.55 -0.52 2.12
C GLU A 44 -31.87 -0.25 0.79
N PHE A 45 -31.99 0.95 0.29
CA PHE A 45 -31.39 1.38 -0.99
C PHE A 45 -30.96 2.85 -0.88
N ARG A 46 -29.93 3.18 -1.62
CA ARG A 46 -29.40 4.55 -1.68
C ARG A 46 -30.00 5.31 -2.85
N SER A 47 -29.98 4.69 -4.02
CA SER A 47 -30.59 5.23 -5.24
C SER A 47 -31.77 4.37 -5.67
N ALA A 48 -32.74 4.99 -6.25
CA ALA A 48 -33.98 4.42 -6.81
C ALA A 48 -34.69 3.41 -5.88
N LYS A 49 -34.60 2.07 -6.08
CA LYS A 49 -35.45 1.09 -5.38
C LYS A 49 -34.71 -0.12 -4.84
N TYR A 50 -33.51 -0.41 -5.34
CA TYR A 50 -32.84 -1.64 -5.03
C TYR A 50 -31.38 -1.42 -4.63
N SER A 51 -30.87 -2.33 -3.85
CA SER A 51 -29.46 -2.48 -3.47
C SER A 51 -29.08 -3.95 -3.42
N VAL A 52 -27.92 -4.28 -2.92
CA VAL A 52 -27.48 -5.65 -2.67
C VAL A 52 -27.30 -5.86 -1.18
N LEU A 53 -27.91 -6.94 -0.66
CA LEU A 53 -27.78 -7.37 0.72
C LEU A 53 -26.69 -8.45 0.85
N THR A 54 -25.85 -8.30 1.88
CA THR A 54 -24.90 -9.34 2.33
C THR A 54 -25.12 -9.64 3.80
N ASP A 55 -24.90 -10.90 4.17
CA ASP A 55 -25.03 -11.41 5.55
C ASP A 55 -23.99 -12.49 5.86
N SER A 56 -24.12 -13.18 6.98
CA SER A 56 -23.20 -14.25 7.39
C SER A 56 -23.16 -15.44 6.41
N LYS A 57 -24.22 -15.68 5.64
CA LYS A 57 -24.32 -16.77 4.66
C LYS A 57 -23.94 -16.32 3.25
N LYS A 58 -24.25 -15.07 2.91
CA LYS A 58 -24.01 -14.46 1.59
C LYS A 58 -23.00 -13.32 1.72
N ARG A 59 -21.74 -13.69 1.92
CA ARG A 59 -20.64 -12.75 2.25
C ARG A 59 -20.14 -11.95 1.05
N PHE A 60 -20.32 -12.44 -0.17
CA PHE A 60 -19.88 -11.82 -1.41
C PHE A 60 -21.09 -11.45 -2.26
N ALA A 61 -21.06 -10.28 -2.84
CA ALA A 61 -22.14 -9.80 -3.68
C ALA A 61 -21.62 -8.87 -4.77
N LEU A 62 -22.32 -7.80 -5.05
CA LEU A 62 -22.05 -6.81 -6.10
C LEU A 62 -20.58 -6.78 -6.55
N GLY A 63 -20.33 -7.19 -7.79
CA GLY A 63 -18.97 -7.26 -8.32
C GLY A 63 -18.93 -7.19 -9.83
N HIS A 64 -17.70 -6.96 -10.34
CA HIS A 64 -17.42 -6.90 -11.77
C HIS A 64 -16.02 -7.42 -12.05
N SER A 65 -15.86 -8.09 -13.21
CA SER A 65 -14.56 -8.58 -13.67
C SER A 65 -14.15 -7.86 -14.94
N ILE A 66 -13.06 -7.11 -14.86
CA ILE A 66 -12.45 -6.43 -16.00
C ILE A 66 -11.41 -7.36 -16.60
N LYS A 67 -11.56 -7.68 -17.88
CA LYS A 67 -10.65 -8.53 -18.64
C LYS A 67 -9.61 -7.70 -19.40
N ASN A 68 -8.52 -8.35 -19.80
CA ASN A 68 -7.46 -7.74 -20.61
C ASN A 68 -6.85 -6.49 -19.97
N VAL A 69 -6.73 -6.48 -18.65
CA VAL A 69 -6.09 -5.40 -17.90
C VAL A 69 -4.58 -5.50 -18.09
N ASN A 70 -3.95 -4.41 -18.49
CA ASN A 70 -2.51 -4.31 -18.62
C ASN A 70 -1.88 -3.62 -17.40
N SER A 71 -0.55 -3.62 -17.33
CA SER A 71 0.20 -2.84 -16.37
C SER A 71 -0.08 -1.34 -16.48
N ASP A 72 0.24 -0.61 -15.42
CA ASP A 72 0.15 0.85 -15.33
C ASP A 72 -1.25 1.46 -15.54
N TRP A 73 -2.29 0.63 -15.44
CA TRP A 73 -3.64 1.14 -15.39
C TRP A 73 -3.99 1.61 -13.98
N TYR A 74 -4.66 2.73 -13.90
CA TYR A 74 -5.12 3.31 -12.65
C TYR A 74 -6.65 3.33 -12.60
N PHE A 75 -7.22 2.71 -11.56
CA PHE A 75 -8.65 2.69 -11.33
C PHE A 75 -8.98 3.38 -10.01
N ARG A 76 -10.04 4.15 -10.01
CA ARG A 76 -10.76 4.57 -8.82
C ARG A 76 -12.06 3.80 -8.75
N VAL A 77 -12.27 3.12 -7.64
CA VAL A 77 -13.47 2.33 -7.42
C VAL A 77 -14.15 2.80 -6.16
N SER A 78 -15.44 3.02 -6.22
CA SER A 78 -16.25 3.41 -5.07
C SER A 78 -17.55 2.63 -5.03
N VAL A 79 -18.06 2.42 -3.83
CA VAL A 79 -19.36 1.83 -3.56
C VAL A 79 -19.97 2.50 -2.34
N TRP A 80 -21.26 2.64 -2.32
CA TRP A 80 -21.97 3.05 -1.13
C TRP A 80 -22.38 1.81 -0.32
N ARG A 81 -22.22 1.89 1.00
CA ARG A 81 -22.66 0.85 1.93
C ARG A 81 -23.52 1.45 3.03
N LYS A 82 -24.42 0.63 3.57
CA LYS A 82 -25.14 0.91 4.82
C LYS A 82 -24.86 -0.22 5.79
N SER A 83 -24.19 0.10 6.91
CA SER A 83 -23.72 -0.85 7.90
C SER A 83 -23.78 -0.25 9.30
N LYS A 84 -24.41 -0.93 10.24
CA LYS A 84 -24.49 -0.47 11.66
C LYS A 84 -23.12 -0.45 12.33
N ALA A 85 -22.26 -1.38 11.98
CA ALA A 85 -20.91 -1.51 12.56
C ALA A 85 -19.83 -0.77 11.77
N HIS A 86 -20.19 0.01 10.75
CA HIS A 86 -19.24 0.66 9.83
C HIS A 86 -18.24 -0.32 9.19
N LYS A 87 -18.71 -1.54 8.89
CA LYS A 87 -17.92 -2.64 8.29
C LYS A 87 -18.43 -2.99 6.91
N GLY A 88 -17.69 -3.85 6.21
CA GLY A 88 -17.93 -4.23 4.82
C GLY A 88 -16.87 -3.63 3.90
N PHE A 89 -16.21 -4.47 3.13
CA PHE A 89 -15.07 -4.12 2.30
C PHE A 89 -15.45 -3.92 0.85
N LEU A 90 -14.80 -2.97 0.22
CA LEU A 90 -14.63 -2.91 -1.23
C LEU A 90 -13.26 -3.52 -1.55
N VAL A 91 -13.22 -4.48 -2.46
CA VAL A 91 -12.02 -5.27 -2.80
C VAL A 91 -11.75 -5.20 -4.29
N ALA A 92 -10.47 -5.07 -4.64
CA ALA A 92 -9.95 -5.30 -5.98
C ALA A 92 -8.80 -6.30 -5.91
N ALA A 93 -8.87 -7.38 -6.67
CA ALA A 93 -7.89 -8.46 -6.63
C ALA A 93 -7.58 -8.98 -8.05
N ALA A 94 -6.34 -9.40 -8.27
CA ALA A 94 -5.97 -10.17 -9.44
C ALA A 94 -6.49 -11.61 -9.33
N GLU A 95 -6.90 -12.20 -10.44
CA GLU A 95 -7.48 -13.55 -10.44
C GLU A 95 -6.44 -14.63 -10.11
N ASN A 96 -5.23 -14.52 -10.60
CA ASN A 96 -4.21 -15.59 -10.56
C ASN A 96 -3.06 -15.31 -9.58
N ASN A 97 -3.30 -14.73 -8.43
CA ASN A 97 -2.24 -14.34 -7.47
C ASN A 97 -1.12 -13.47 -8.10
N GLU A 98 -1.44 -12.67 -9.09
CA GLU A 98 -0.50 -11.76 -9.77
C GLU A 98 -0.07 -10.58 -8.88
N GLY A 99 -0.16 -10.75 -7.57
CA GLY A 99 0.38 -9.80 -6.59
C GLY A 99 -0.46 -8.55 -6.36
N LEU A 100 -1.73 -8.50 -6.82
CA LEU A 100 -2.62 -7.40 -6.54
C LEU A 100 -3.80 -7.81 -5.65
N TYR A 101 -3.85 -7.23 -4.47
CA TYR A 101 -4.99 -7.29 -3.56
C TYR A 101 -5.13 -5.96 -2.81
N VAL A 102 -6.21 -5.24 -3.08
CA VAL A 102 -6.54 -3.98 -2.40
C VAL A 102 -7.89 -4.13 -1.75
N ALA A 103 -7.98 -3.91 -0.45
CA ALA A 103 -9.24 -3.96 0.28
C ALA A 103 -9.35 -2.77 1.23
N SER A 104 -10.52 -2.19 1.35
CA SER A 104 -10.79 -1.11 2.29
C SER A 104 -12.22 -1.14 2.79
N ASP A 105 -12.37 -0.88 4.09
CA ASP A 105 -13.61 -0.53 4.75
C ASP A 105 -13.64 0.94 5.23
N LYS A 106 -12.65 1.74 4.81
CA LYS A 106 -12.53 3.14 5.24
C LYS A 106 -13.53 4.02 4.50
N VAL A 107 -14.28 4.78 5.26
CA VAL A 107 -15.24 5.76 4.74
C VAL A 107 -14.50 6.93 4.11
N SER A 108 -14.88 7.27 2.88
CA SER A 108 -14.39 8.45 2.17
C SER A 108 -15.39 9.62 2.22
N GLU A 109 -16.68 9.29 2.35
CA GLU A 109 -17.78 10.26 2.37
C GLU A 109 -18.94 9.71 3.20
N ILE A 110 -19.61 10.58 3.94
CA ILE A 110 -20.83 10.24 4.68
C ILE A 110 -22.02 10.80 3.89
N GLY A 111 -22.91 9.92 3.51
CA GLY A 111 -24.16 10.25 2.82
C GLY A 111 -25.34 10.40 3.80
N ILE A 112 -26.53 10.53 3.24
CA ILE A 112 -27.78 10.60 4.00
C ILE A 112 -28.23 9.21 4.47
N ASN A 113 -29.10 9.15 5.49
CA ASN A 113 -29.75 7.94 5.99
C ASN A 113 -28.80 6.80 6.36
N GLY A 114 -27.59 7.13 6.84
CA GLY A 114 -26.58 6.14 7.29
C GLY A 114 -25.83 5.44 6.17
N TRP A 115 -25.92 5.94 4.93
CA TRP A 115 -25.08 5.47 3.82
C TRP A 115 -23.69 6.09 3.91
N GLU A 116 -22.68 5.28 3.64
CA GLU A 116 -21.27 5.62 3.66
C GLU A 116 -20.60 5.21 2.36
N LYS A 117 -19.80 6.09 1.80
CA LYS A 117 -19.00 5.77 0.62
C LYS A 117 -17.68 5.15 1.01
N VAL A 118 -17.36 4.01 0.44
CA VAL A 118 -16.05 3.38 0.52
C VAL A 118 -15.39 3.52 -0.83
N GLU A 119 -14.14 3.97 -0.85
CA GLU A 119 -13.38 4.20 -2.08
C GLU A 119 -12.00 3.57 -1.99
N ILE A 120 -11.55 2.98 -3.10
CA ILE A 120 -10.19 2.46 -3.28
C ILE A 120 -9.59 2.97 -4.58
N ASP A 121 -8.30 3.26 -4.52
CA ASP A 121 -7.47 3.49 -5.69
C ASP A 121 -6.67 2.22 -6.00
N VAL A 122 -6.68 1.79 -7.24
CA VAL A 122 -6.06 0.55 -7.70
C VAL A 122 -5.12 0.87 -8.84
N PHE A 123 -3.85 0.56 -8.66
CA PHE A 123 -2.84 0.65 -9.70
C PHE A 123 -2.35 -0.75 -10.06
N THR A 124 -2.41 -1.11 -11.34
CA THR A 124 -2.02 -2.45 -11.78
C THR A 124 -0.52 -2.56 -11.90
N PRO A 125 0.10 -3.60 -11.30
CA PRO A 125 1.54 -3.79 -11.32
C PRO A 125 2.04 -4.19 -12.71
N LEU A 126 3.36 -4.09 -12.92
CA LEU A 126 4.03 -4.45 -14.17
C LEU A 126 3.85 -5.93 -14.57
N SER A 127 3.52 -6.79 -13.61
CA SER A 127 3.18 -8.19 -13.87
C SER A 127 1.86 -8.39 -14.62
N PHE A 128 1.00 -7.36 -14.70
CA PHE A 128 -0.26 -7.44 -15.42
C PHE A 128 -0.03 -7.36 -16.93
N ASN A 129 -0.39 -8.45 -17.62
CA ASN A 129 -0.39 -8.53 -19.08
C ASN A 129 -1.65 -9.27 -19.52
N ARG A 130 -2.66 -8.51 -20.02
CA ARG A 130 -4.00 -9.02 -20.34
C ARG A 130 -4.64 -9.81 -19.20
N SER A 131 -4.33 -9.42 -17.98
CA SER A 131 -4.79 -10.07 -16.75
C SER A 131 -6.27 -9.76 -16.48
N GLN A 132 -6.84 -10.43 -15.49
CA GLN A 132 -8.19 -10.16 -15.03
C GLN A 132 -8.15 -9.49 -13.66
N LEU A 133 -8.81 -8.33 -13.57
CA LEU A 133 -9.03 -7.61 -12.32
C LEU A 133 -10.46 -7.83 -11.84
N LYS A 134 -10.61 -8.44 -10.66
CA LYS A 134 -11.90 -8.70 -10.03
C LYS A 134 -12.17 -7.64 -8.96
N ILE A 135 -13.29 -6.97 -9.07
CA ILE A 135 -13.77 -5.96 -8.13
C ILE A 135 -15.05 -6.48 -7.50
N TYR A 136 -15.15 -6.45 -6.17
CA TYR A 136 -16.32 -6.97 -5.48
C TYR A 136 -16.46 -6.39 -4.06
N VAL A 137 -17.67 -6.50 -3.52
CA VAL A 137 -17.92 -6.18 -2.11
C VAL A 137 -17.86 -7.46 -1.27
N TRP A 138 -17.33 -7.32 -0.04
CA TRP A 138 -17.18 -8.42 0.89
C TRP A 138 -17.62 -8.03 2.30
N ASN A 139 -18.54 -8.82 2.84
CA ASN A 139 -18.95 -8.74 4.22
C ASN A 139 -18.15 -9.76 5.07
N ASN A 140 -17.22 -9.26 5.87
CA ASN A 140 -16.41 -10.08 6.77
C ASN A 140 -17.00 -10.20 8.19
N THR A 141 -18.25 -9.76 8.38
CA THR A 141 -18.97 -9.80 9.65
C THR A 141 -20.16 -10.77 9.61
N ASN A 142 -20.87 -10.89 10.69
CA ASN A 142 -22.14 -11.61 10.75
C ASN A 142 -23.35 -10.66 10.61
N ASP A 143 -23.13 -9.37 10.53
CA ASP A 143 -24.17 -8.38 10.39
C ASP A 143 -24.70 -8.29 8.96
N THR A 144 -25.89 -7.78 8.82
CA THR A 144 -26.46 -7.43 7.51
C THR A 144 -25.87 -6.10 7.03
N ILE A 145 -25.31 -6.10 5.83
CA ILE A 145 -24.74 -4.93 5.18
C ILE A 145 -25.38 -4.79 3.79
N TYR A 146 -25.77 -3.57 3.45
CA TYR A 146 -26.27 -3.22 2.12
C TYR A 146 -25.22 -2.48 1.33
N PHE A 147 -25.13 -2.76 0.02
CA PHE A 147 -24.23 -2.07 -0.90
C PHE A 147 -25.02 -1.59 -2.12
N ASP A 148 -24.65 -0.41 -2.61
CA ASP A 148 -25.32 0.21 -3.75
C ASP A 148 -24.36 1.12 -4.53
N ASP A 149 -24.74 1.49 -5.76
CA ASP A 149 -24.01 2.46 -6.59
C ASP A 149 -22.51 2.15 -6.73
N LEU A 150 -22.19 0.93 -7.17
CA LEU A 150 -20.79 0.60 -7.50
C LEU A 150 -20.35 1.40 -8.73
N LYS A 151 -19.27 2.14 -8.60
CA LYS A 151 -18.65 2.93 -9.66
C LYS A 151 -17.20 2.52 -9.85
N ILE A 152 -16.82 2.25 -11.09
CA ILE A 152 -15.45 1.90 -11.49
C ILE A 152 -15.02 2.91 -12.55
N GLU A 153 -14.00 3.68 -12.27
CA GLU A 153 -13.42 4.67 -13.16
C GLU A 153 -12.01 4.24 -13.54
N ARG A 154 -11.75 4.04 -14.83
CA ARG A 154 -10.39 3.99 -15.34
C ARG A 154 -9.93 5.42 -15.56
N LEU A 155 -8.94 5.82 -14.81
CA LEU A 155 -8.36 7.15 -14.90
C LEU A 155 -7.24 7.12 -15.95
N LYS A 156 -7.11 8.18 -16.73
CA LYS A 156 -5.92 8.38 -17.53
C LYS A 156 -4.74 8.34 -16.56
N SER A 157 -3.77 7.49 -16.85
CA SER A 157 -2.57 7.38 -16.04
C SER A 157 -2.11 8.79 -15.68
N LYS A 158 -2.00 9.09 -14.38
CA LYS A 158 -1.08 10.14 -13.99
C LYS A 158 0.27 9.62 -14.45
N THR A 159 0.67 9.98 -15.64
CA THR A 159 2.09 10.15 -15.87
C THR A 159 2.50 11.07 -14.74
N TYR A 160 3.20 10.53 -13.75
CA TYR A 160 3.89 11.39 -12.80
C TYR A 160 4.63 12.38 -13.67
N PRO A 161 4.35 13.71 -13.57
CA PRO A 161 4.88 14.64 -14.52
C PRO A 161 6.38 14.40 -14.60
N ASP A 162 6.86 14.03 -15.78
CA ASP A 162 8.24 14.03 -16.26
C ASP A 162 9.35 13.41 -15.41
N TYR A 163 9.02 12.67 -14.34
CA TYR A 163 10.01 11.82 -13.73
C TYR A 163 9.98 10.50 -14.49
N ASN A 164 10.94 10.22 -15.31
CA ASN A 164 11.23 8.90 -15.91
C ASN A 164 11.59 7.87 -14.81
N LEU A 165 10.89 7.93 -13.67
CA LEU A 165 11.12 7.12 -12.48
C LEU A 165 10.05 6.02 -12.43
N GLN A 166 10.48 4.79 -12.65
CA GLN A 166 9.66 3.63 -12.43
C GLN A 166 9.27 3.54 -10.95
N PRO A 167 7.98 3.35 -10.63
CA PRO A 167 7.54 3.27 -9.24
C PRO A 167 8.00 1.99 -8.56
N LEU A 168 8.21 2.07 -7.25
CA LEU A 168 8.37 0.89 -6.40
C LEU A 168 7.00 0.48 -5.88
N SER A 169 6.53 -0.69 -6.28
CA SER A 169 5.28 -1.26 -5.81
C SER A 169 5.54 -2.29 -4.73
N ILE A 170 4.82 -2.17 -3.62
CA ILE A 170 4.94 -3.05 -2.46
C ILE A 170 3.59 -3.71 -2.23
N PHE A 171 3.59 -5.04 -2.13
CA PHE A 171 2.41 -5.83 -1.85
C PHE A 171 2.64 -6.64 -0.58
N MET A 172 1.66 -6.65 0.30
CA MET A 172 1.61 -7.49 1.49
C MET A 172 0.18 -7.96 1.74
N ASP A 173 0.03 -9.14 2.31
CA ASP A 173 -1.26 -9.68 2.67
C ASP A 173 -1.96 -8.81 3.71
N THR A 174 -3.28 -8.88 3.75
CA THR A 174 -4.09 -8.10 4.70
C THR A 174 -3.68 -8.37 6.15
N SER A 175 -3.41 -9.63 6.50
CA SER A 175 -2.96 -10.01 7.85
C SER A 175 -1.61 -9.38 8.22
N ASP A 176 -0.67 -9.34 7.28
CA ASP A 176 0.64 -8.74 7.46
C ASP A 176 0.56 -7.21 7.51
N TYR A 177 -0.33 -6.61 6.71
CA TYR A 177 -0.61 -5.18 6.79
C TYR A 177 -1.23 -4.77 8.14
N ILE A 178 -2.13 -5.60 8.69
CA ILE A 178 -2.72 -5.39 10.02
C ILE A 178 -1.63 -5.44 11.10
N LYS A 179 -0.69 -6.37 11.04
CA LYS A 179 0.47 -6.41 11.98
C LYS A 179 1.27 -5.11 11.96
N ILE A 180 1.56 -4.59 10.77
CA ILE A 180 2.22 -3.29 10.60
C ILE A 180 1.40 -2.15 11.22
N GLN A 181 0.08 -2.14 11.02
CA GLN A 181 -0.80 -1.13 11.62
C GLN A 181 -0.82 -1.20 13.15
N LEU A 182 -0.92 -2.40 13.71
CA LEU A 182 -0.90 -2.61 15.16
C LEU A 182 0.44 -2.17 15.77
N LYS A 183 1.54 -2.52 15.13
CA LYS A 183 2.88 -2.07 15.55
C LYS A 183 3.01 -0.54 15.54
N ARG A 184 2.47 0.10 14.51
CA ARG A 184 2.42 1.56 14.45
C ARG A 184 1.57 2.16 15.59
N GLN A 185 0.40 1.59 15.86
CA GLN A 185 -0.45 2.05 16.98
C GLN A 185 0.27 1.92 18.33
N GLN A 186 0.98 0.80 18.53
CA GLN A 186 1.79 0.60 19.72
C GLN A 186 2.91 1.63 19.83
N ALA A 187 3.58 1.98 18.72
CA ALA A 187 4.61 3.02 18.71
C ALA A 187 4.05 4.38 19.14
N PHE A 188 2.88 4.77 18.64
CA PHE A 188 2.21 6.02 19.07
C PHE A 188 1.80 6.00 20.55
N LYS A 189 1.39 4.85 21.07
CA LYS A 189 1.07 4.70 22.50
C LYS A 189 2.32 4.82 23.36
N ASN A 190 3.45 4.31 22.89
CA ASN A 190 4.71 4.28 23.64
C ASN A 190 5.59 5.54 23.41
N GLY A 191 5.22 6.42 22.47
CA GLY A 191 6.01 7.58 22.08
C GLY A 191 7.23 7.27 21.19
N ILE A 192 7.49 6.00 20.91
CA ILE A 192 8.69 5.53 20.18
C ILE A 192 8.40 4.20 19.47
N LEU A 193 9.02 3.97 18.30
CA LEU A 193 9.01 2.69 17.62
C LEU A 193 10.16 1.80 18.13
N GLN A 194 9.84 0.73 18.80
CA GLN A 194 10.79 -0.31 19.17
C GLN A 194 10.69 -1.45 18.17
N SER A 195 11.74 -1.61 17.36
CA SER A 195 11.79 -2.66 16.34
C SER A 195 12.46 -3.93 16.90
N SER A 196 11.91 -5.09 16.52
CA SER A 196 12.46 -6.42 16.80
C SER A 196 12.48 -7.29 15.54
N ASP A 197 13.03 -8.48 15.63
CA ASP A 197 13.00 -9.43 14.51
C ASP A 197 11.60 -10.02 14.26
N ASP A 198 10.73 -10.00 15.25
CA ASP A 198 9.33 -10.47 15.12
C ASP A 198 8.45 -9.48 14.33
N ASP A 199 8.92 -8.26 14.13
CA ASP A 199 8.21 -7.22 13.39
C ASP A 199 8.25 -7.39 11.87
N TRP A 200 9.09 -8.32 11.38
CA TRP A 200 9.19 -8.58 9.96
C TRP A 200 7.94 -9.30 9.42
N VAL A 201 7.29 -8.68 8.46
CA VAL A 201 6.19 -9.27 7.70
C VAL A 201 6.64 -9.65 6.30
N LYS A 202 5.93 -10.57 5.66
CA LYS A 202 6.20 -10.96 4.28
C LYS A 202 5.65 -9.92 3.30
N GLY A 203 6.32 -9.77 2.16
CA GLY A 203 5.85 -8.93 1.07
C GLY A 203 6.52 -9.26 -0.24
N ILE A 204 6.00 -8.64 -1.27
CA ILE A 204 6.56 -8.64 -2.63
C ILE A 204 6.84 -7.20 -2.99
N VAL A 205 8.03 -6.96 -3.49
CA VAL A 205 8.41 -5.67 -4.08
C VAL A 205 8.50 -5.85 -5.58
N SER A 206 7.91 -4.94 -6.31
CA SER A 206 8.02 -4.86 -7.77
C SER A 206 8.67 -3.56 -8.18
N SER A 207 9.66 -3.65 -9.04
CA SER A 207 10.27 -2.53 -9.74
C SER A 207 10.55 -2.99 -11.16
N ASP A 208 10.22 -2.20 -12.16
CA ASP A 208 10.27 -2.55 -13.57
C ASP A 208 9.53 -3.87 -13.88
N VAL A 209 10.24 -4.87 -14.35
CA VAL A 209 9.67 -6.18 -14.73
C VAL A 209 9.89 -7.27 -13.68
N GLN A 210 10.50 -6.95 -12.54
CA GLN A 210 10.90 -7.96 -11.57
C GLN A 210 10.03 -7.96 -10.30
N LEU A 211 9.47 -9.13 -9.96
CA LEU A 211 8.80 -9.38 -8.69
C LEU A 211 9.79 -10.00 -7.71
N MET A 212 10.06 -9.32 -6.60
CA MET A 212 11.06 -9.69 -5.62
C MET A 212 10.41 -10.06 -4.29
N LYS A 213 10.55 -11.30 -3.86
CA LYS A 213 10.13 -11.72 -2.50
C LYS A 213 10.95 -10.97 -1.46
N SER A 214 10.27 -10.42 -0.48
CA SER A 214 10.85 -9.56 0.54
C SER A 214 10.27 -9.78 1.92
N LYS A 215 10.94 -9.20 2.92
CA LYS A 215 10.39 -8.93 4.24
C LYS A 215 10.40 -7.42 4.47
N LEU A 216 9.40 -6.93 5.17
CA LEU A 216 9.25 -5.51 5.49
C LEU A 216 8.97 -5.33 6.98
N ARG A 217 9.44 -4.23 7.54
CA ARG A 217 9.04 -3.76 8.87
C ARG A 217 9.03 -2.24 8.89
N LEU A 218 8.38 -1.63 9.86
CA LEU A 218 8.49 -0.19 10.08
C LEU A 218 9.94 0.21 10.38
N LYS A 219 10.32 1.40 9.93
CA LYS A 219 11.65 2.00 10.17
C LYS A 219 11.48 3.32 10.92
N GLY A 220 12.50 3.66 11.70
CA GLY A 220 12.64 4.89 12.46
C GLY A 220 12.34 4.65 13.92
N ASP A 221 13.07 5.32 14.79
CA ASP A 221 12.88 5.24 16.23
C ASP A 221 11.86 6.30 16.67
N TRP A 222 11.87 7.45 16.02
CA TRP A 222 10.94 8.54 16.25
C TRP A 222 9.64 8.43 15.44
N LEU A 223 8.57 9.03 15.97
CA LEU A 223 7.23 8.96 15.38
C LEU A 223 7.06 9.77 14.08
N ASP A 224 7.96 10.68 13.74
CA ASP A 224 7.99 11.42 12.49
C ASP A 224 8.03 10.51 11.27
N HIS A 225 8.72 9.37 11.38
CA HIS A 225 8.73 8.31 10.38
C HIS A 225 7.39 7.59 10.19
N LEU A 226 6.46 7.74 11.13
CA LEU A 226 5.18 7.04 11.17
C LEU A 226 3.98 7.97 11.01
N ASN A 227 4.21 9.28 10.97
CA ASN A 227 3.14 10.27 10.88
C ASN A 227 2.39 10.22 9.54
N GLY A 228 1.10 10.57 9.60
CA GLY A 228 0.27 10.71 8.41
C GLY A 228 0.07 9.41 7.64
N LYS A 229 0.06 9.53 6.30
CA LYS A 229 -0.23 8.43 5.37
C LYS A 229 1.03 7.76 4.80
N LYS A 230 2.21 8.36 5.00
CA LYS A 230 3.50 7.88 4.50
C LYS A 230 4.32 7.31 5.65
N TRP A 231 4.33 6.00 5.81
CA TRP A 231 5.12 5.32 6.83
C TRP A 231 6.45 4.88 6.25
N SER A 232 7.50 4.98 7.04
CA SER A 232 8.83 4.51 6.64
C SER A 232 8.95 3.00 6.86
N PHE A 233 9.60 2.34 5.90
CA PHE A 233 9.81 0.90 5.94
C PHE A 233 11.28 0.56 5.75
N ARG A 234 11.73 -0.49 6.43
CA ARG A 234 12.93 -1.23 6.07
C ARG A 234 12.53 -2.45 5.26
N ILE A 235 13.19 -2.64 4.13
CA ILE A 235 12.90 -3.70 3.17
C ILE A 235 14.14 -4.59 3.06
N LYS A 236 13.94 -5.92 3.19
CA LYS A 236 14.98 -6.93 3.02
C LYS A 236 14.55 -7.90 1.95
N LEU A 237 15.21 -7.92 0.82
CA LEU A 237 14.94 -8.82 -0.29
C LEU A 237 15.46 -10.23 0.03
N LYS A 238 14.80 -11.25 -0.51
CA LYS A 238 15.30 -12.65 -0.42
C LYS A 238 16.64 -12.75 -1.16
N LYS A 239 17.52 -13.67 -0.70
CA LYS A 239 18.92 -13.81 -1.17
C LYS A 239 19.10 -13.81 -2.70
N SER A 240 18.11 -14.29 -3.44
CA SER A 240 18.13 -14.36 -4.91
C SER A 240 17.81 -13.03 -5.62
N PHE A 241 17.47 -11.98 -4.88
CA PHE A 241 17.04 -10.71 -5.46
C PHE A 241 17.88 -9.54 -4.94
N ALA A 242 18.06 -8.56 -5.82
CA ALA A 242 18.62 -7.26 -5.49
C ALA A 242 17.89 -6.18 -6.29
N TRP A 243 17.65 -5.03 -5.67
CA TRP A 243 17.17 -3.84 -6.33
C TRP A 243 18.29 -2.82 -6.41
N ASN A 244 18.68 -2.44 -7.61
CA ASN A 244 19.87 -1.61 -7.85
C ASN A 244 21.13 -2.12 -7.12
N GLY A 245 21.32 -3.45 -7.06
CA GLY A 245 22.42 -4.07 -6.32
C GLY A 245 22.25 -4.08 -4.80
N MET A 246 21.16 -3.55 -4.25
CA MET A 246 20.88 -3.54 -2.81
C MET A 246 20.00 -4.72 -2.42
N ARG A 247 20.31 -5.35 -1.30
CA ARG A 247 19.49 -6.41 -0.71
C ARG A 247 18.66 -5.91 0.47
N THR A 248 19.17 -4.93 1.17
CA THR A 248 18.45 -4.25 2.25
C THR A 248 18.52 -2.74 2.00
N TYR A 249 17.39 -2.09 2.08
CA TYR A 249 17.27 -0.64 1.94
C TYR A 249 16.05 -0.15 2.73
N SER A 250 15.97 1.14 2.89
CA SER A 250 14.83 1.78 3.54
C SER A 250 14.11 2.69 2.57
N ILE A 251 12.81 2.84 2.77
CA ILE A 251 12.03 3.91 2.16
C ILE A 251 11.40 4.74 3.27
N GLN A 252 11.40 6.05 3.10
CA GLN A 252 10.95 6.97 4.14
C GLN A 252 10.28 8.21 3.54
N THR A 253 9.44 8.87 4.35
CA THR A 253 8.90 10.16 3.93
C THR A 253 10.06 11.17 3.81
N PRO A 254 10.16 11.93 2.72
CA PRO A 254 11.23 12.91 2.56
C PRO A 254 11.28 13.94 3.69
N SER A 255 10.12 14.29 4.26
CA SER A 255 10.03 15.26 5.36
C SER A 255 10.74 14.82 6.64
N ALA A 256 10.83 13.50 6.90
CA ALA A 256 11.54 12.98 8.09
C ALA A 256 13.07 13.27 8.06
N ARG A 257 13.58 13.69 6.91
CA ARG A 257 15.00 13.98 6.69
C ARG A 257 15.22 15.36 6.04
N GLY A 258 14.35 16.32 6.31
CA GLY A 258 14.47 17.67 5.79
C GLY A 258 14.40 17.76 4.26
N TYR A 259 13.62 16.87 3.62
CA TYR A 259 13.43 16.79 2.17
C TYR A 259 14.73 16.51 1.41
N LEU A 260 15.46 17.52 0.98
CA LEU A 260 16.68 17.39 0.19
C LEU A 260 17.97 17.41 1.03
N TYR A 261 17.91 17.72 2.31
CA TYR A 261 19.13 17.92 3.12
C TYR A 261 19.99 16.65 3.20
N GLU A 262 19.37 15.51 3.42
CA GLU A 262 20.10 14.24 3.49
C GLU A 262 20.68 13.85 2.12
N TRP A 263 19.94 14.07 1.05
CA TRP A 263 20.43 13.85 -0.30
C TRP A 263 21.66 14.73 -0.62
N VAL A 264 21.59 16.02 -0.32
CA VAL A 264 22.73 16.94 -0.51
C VAL A 264 23.95 16.47 0.29
N ALA A 265 23.76 16.05 1.54
CA ALA A 265 24.85 15.53 2.37
C ALA A 265 25.51 14.29 1.75
N HIS A 266 24.70 13.34 1.23
CA HIS A 266 25.23 12.15 0.54
C HIS A 266 26.00 12.51 -0.72
N GLU A 267 25.53 13.44 -1.54
CA GLU A 267 26.27 13.89 -2.74
C GLU A 267 27.57 14.60 -2.36
N LEU A 268 27.57 15.45 -1.35
CA LEU A 268 28.81 16.10 -0.85
C LEU A 268 29.83 15.07 -0.35
N PHE A 269 29.41 14.04 0.41
CA PHE A 269 30.29 12.98 0.86
C PHE A 269 30.88 12.20 -0.32
N LYS A 270 30.07 11.90 -1.30
CA LYS A 270 30.47 11.18 -2.52
C LYS A 270 31.50 11.98 -3.33
N GLU A 271 31.27 13.27 -3.55
CA GLU A 271 32.21 14.16 -4.23
C GLU A 271 33.55 14.28 -3.52
N ASN A 272 33.55 14.20 -2.19
CA ASN A 272 34.78 14.19 -1.38
C ASN A 272 35.40 12.77 -1.21
N GLY A 273 34.95 11.78 -1.96
CA GLY A 273 35.50 10.40 -1.93
C GLY A 273 35.20 9.63 -0.63
N LEU A 274 34.31 10.13 0.21
CA LEU A 274 33.86 9.45 1.41
C LEU A 274 32.87 8.33 1.08
N LEU A 275 32.94 7.24 1.84
CA LEU A 275 31.95 6.17 1.72
C LEU A 275 30.61 6.65 2.30
N THR A 276 29.61 6.65 1.46
CA THR A 276 28.26 7.03 1.85
C THR A 276 27.23 6.05 1.25
N THR A 277 26.10 5.89 1.91
CA THR A 277 24.98 5.11 1.37
C THR A 277 24.41 5.79 0.13
N ARG A 278 23.96 4.98 -0.82
CA ARG A 278 23.20 5.51 -1.96
C ARG A 278 21.85 6.01 -1.47
N TYR A 279 21.44 7.13 -1.98
CA TYR A 279 20.22 7.82 -1.59
C TYR A 279 19.51 8.39 -2.84
N GLY A 280 18.21 8.42 -2.84
CA GLY A 280 17.46 9.02 -3.94
C GLY A 280 15.96 9.01 -3.67
N PHE A 281 15.17 9.32 -4.69
CA PHE A 281 13.72 9.45 -4.57
C PHE A 281 13.02 8.51 -5.54
N ILE A 282 11.85 7.99 -5.13
CA ILE A 282 11.06 7.05 -5.93
C ILE A 282 9.57 7.18 -5.57
N PRO A 283 8.66 7.16 -6.56
CA PRO A 283 7.24 6.99 -6.30
C PRO A 283 6.96 5.61 -5.70
N VAL A 284 6.11 5.52 -4.68
CA VAL A 284 5.78 4.27 -4.01
C VAL A 284 4.30 3.99 -4.07
N PHE A 285 3.97 2.73 -4.39
CA PHE A 285 2.64 2.17 -4.27
C PHE A 285 2.64 1.09 -3.19
N LEU A 286 1.64 1.09 -2.33
CA LEU A 286 1.44 0.10 -1.29
C LEU A 286 0.08 -0.56 -1.47
N ASN A 287 0.08 -1.86 -1.76
CA ASN A 287 -1.13 -2.63 -2.09
C ASN A 287 -1.97 -1.92 -3.17
N GLY A 288 -1.33 -1.49 -4.26
CA GLY A 288 -1.95 -0.78 -5.37
C GLY A 288 -2.36 0.68 -5.09
N ARG A 289 -2.09 1.22 -3.89
CA ARG A 289 -2.41 2.62 -3.55
C ARG A 289 -1.18 3.50 -3.65
N SER A 290 -1.28 4.59 -4.39
CA SER A 290 -0.23 5.60 -4.43
C SER A 290 0.02 6.18 -3.04
N LYS A 291 1.28 6.18 -2.63
CA LYS A 291 1.77 6.85 -1.42
C LYS A 291 2.56 8.12 -1.74
N GLY A 292 2.73 8.42 -3.03
CA GLY A 292 3.50 9.54 -3.52
C GLY A 292 5.01 9.30 -3.46
N LEU A 293 5.80 10.36 -3.51
CA LEU A 293 7.26 10.29 -3.54
C LEU A 293 7.82 9.91 -2.16
N TYR A 294 8.75 8.96 -2.15
CA TYR A 294 9.55 8.53 -1.00
C TYR A 294 11.02 8.79 -1.28
N ALA A 295 11.78 9.02 -0.22
CA ALA A 295 13.22 8.86 -0.26
C ALA A 295 13.56 7.39 -0.02
N TRP A 296 14.54 6.87 -0.75
CA TRP A 296 15.12 5.56 -0.47
C TRP A 296 16.58 5.71 -0.06
N GLU A 297 17.03 4.83 0.81
CA GLU A 297 18.37 4.84 1.39
C GLU A 297 18.90 3.40 1.46
N GLU A 298 20.10 3.19 0.97
CA GLU A 298 20.82 1.94 1.10
C GLU A 298 21.14 1.63 2.57
N HIS A 299 21.17 0.35 2.91
CA HIS A 299 21.59 -0.06 4.24
C HIS A 299 23.10 -0.31 4.29
N PHE A 300 23.74 0.03 5.42
CA PHE A 300 25.13 -0.28 5.68
C PHE A 300 25.35 -1.78 5.78
N GLN A 301 25.84 -2.39 4.71
CA GLN A 301 26.14 -3.82 4.64
C GLN A 301 27.12 -4.09 3.49
N LYS A 302 27.47 -5.36 3.28
CA LYS A 302 28.44 -5.81 2.28
C LYS A 302 28.23 -5.20 0.89
N GLN A 303 26.98 -5.11 0.40
CA GLN A 303 26.66 -4.56 -0.91
C GLN A 303 27.10 -3.09 -1.08
N LEU A 304 27.13 -2.31 -0.02
CA LEU A 304 27.67 -0.95 -0.05
C LEU A 304 29.17 -0.94 -0.39
N LEU A 305 29.94 -1.84 0.23
CA LEU A 305 31.37 -1.98 -0.06
C LEU A 305 31.62 -2.47 -1.46
N GLU A 306 30.88 -3.52 -1.90
CA GLU A 306 30.96 -4.08 -3.25
C GLU A 306 30.62 -3.02 -4.33
N SER A 307 29.53 -2.29 -4.17
CA SER A 307 29.13 -1.23 -5.11
C SER A 307 30.12 -0.07 -5.17
N SER A 308 30.80 0.20 -4.07
CA SER A 308 31.84 1.23 -3.96
C SER A 308 33.24 0.72 -4.36
N LYS A 309 33.37 -0.54 -4.81
CA LYS A 309 34.63 -1.20 -5.18
C LYS A 309 35.70 -1.13 -4.07
N ARG A 310 35.27 -1.19 -2.81
CA ARG A 310 36.16 -1.22 -1.64
C ARG A 310 36.34 -2.64 -1.15
N ARG A 311 37.47 -2.91 -0.47
CA ARG A 311 37.72 -4.20 0.18
C ARG A 311 36.68 -4.45 1.26
N GLU A 312 36.29 -5.71 1.42
CA GLU A 312 35.49 -6.13 2.57
C GLU A 312 36.24 -5.86 3.88
N GLY A 313 35.49 -5.41 4.87
CA GLY A 313 35.99 -5.10 6.20
C GLY A 313 34.84 -4.78 7.15
N PRO A 314 35.09 -4.70 8.44
CA PRO A 314 34.06 -4.38 9.40
C PRO A 314 33.52 -2.96 9.16
N ILE A 315 32.20 -2.84 9.20
CA ILE A 315 31.51 -1.54 9.24
C ILE A 315 31.20 -1.25 10.70
N VAL A 316 31.76 -0.17 11.21
CA VAL A 316 31.56 0.27 12.60
C VAL A 316 30.59 1.45 12.60
N LYS A 317 29.58 1.38 13.45
CA LYS A 317 28.64 2.47 13.69
C LYS A 317 28.48 2.71 15.19
N PHE A 318 28.09 3.91 15.57
CA PHE A 318 27.66 4.17 16.95
C PHE A 318 26.32 3.49 17.20
N SER A 319 26.20 2.81 18.35
CA SER A 319 24.94 2.23 18.81
C SER A 319 24.18 3.24 19.65
N GLU A 320 22.94 3.47 19.29
CA GLU A 320 22.01 4.30 20.05
C GLU A 320 21.14 3.47 21.02
N GLU A 321 21.39 2.16 21.13
CA GLU A 321 20.55 1.26 21.95
C GLU A 321 20.56 1.66 23.44
N ALA A 322 21.70 2.04 23.98
CA ALA A 322 21.81 2.51 25.36
C ALA A 322 21.01 3.79 25.59
N PHE A 323 21.05 4.73 24.64
CA PHE A 323 20.25 5.95 24.67
C PHE A 323 18.75 5.64 24.72
N TRP A 324 18.28 4.69 23.90
CA TRP A 324 16.88 4.31 23.85
C TRP A 324 16.41 3.54 25.08
N GLN A 325 17.29 2.77 25.71
CA GLN A 325 16.99 2.08 26.97
C GLN A 325 16.89 3.05 28.13
N GLU A 326 17.76 4.06 28.18
CA GLU A 326 17.83 5.02 29.28
C GLU A 326 16.76 6.12 29.18
N THR A 327 16.40 6.59 27.97
CA THR A 327 15.28 7.53 27.78
C THR A 327 13.94 6.97 28.24
N LYS A 328 13.84 5.64 28.37
CA LYS A 328 12.66 5.00 28.96
C LYS A 328 12.64 5.00 30.48
N ILE A 329 13.78 5.07 31.11
CA ILE A 329 13.95 4.88 32.56
C ILE A 329 14.06 6.23 33.29
N ASN A 330 14.67 7.26 32.68
CA ASN A 330 14.87 8.55 33.33
C ASN A 330 15.02 9.71 32.35
N SER A 331 14.31 10.80 32.59
CA SER A 331 14.40 12.07 31.83
C SER A 331 15.69 12.88 32.06
N LYS A 332 16.73 12.31 32.70
CA LYS A 332 17.99 12.99 33.03
C LYS A 332 19.19 12.04 32.98
N VAL A 333 19.62 11.64 31.79
CA VAL A 333 20.82 10.78 31.68
C VAL A 333 21.80 11.31 30.64
N GLU A 334 23.07 11.31 30.99
CA GLU A 334 24.17 11.53 30.05
C GLU A 334 24.25 10.42 29.04
N ILE A 335 24.25 10.80 27.76
CA ILE A 335 24.28 9.87 26.63
C ILE A 335 25.68 9.24 26.56
N LYS A 336 25.79 7.97 26.92
CA LYS A 336 26.95 7.15 26.61
C LYS A 336 26.80 6.51 25.24
N GLN A 337 27.54 6.99 24.28
CA GLN A 337 27.63 6.36 22.96
C GLN A 337 28.57 5.15 23.04
N SER A 338 28.13 4.00 22.57
CA SER A 338 28.97 2.83 22.41
C SER A 338 29.20 2.52 20.92
N LEU A 339 30.40 2.08 20.57
CA LEU A 339 30.74 1.55 19.28
C LEU A 339 30.22 0.12 19.19
N SER A 340 29.40 -0.16 18.19
CA SER A 340 28.95 -1.52 17.87
C SER A 340 29.60 -1.95 16.57
N PRO A 341 30.45 -3.00 16.56
CA PRO A 341 30.96 -3.55 15.31
C PRO A 341 29.81 -4.13 14.52
N TYR A 342 29.75 -3.81 13.25
CA TYR A 342 28.80 -4.37 12.32
C TYR A 342 29.52 -5.41 11.45
N GLU A 343 29.29 -6.68 11.69
CA GLU A 343 29.77 -7.72 10.82
C GLU A 343 28.98 -7.73 9.52
N ALA A 344 29.67 -7.50 8.40
CA ALA A 344 29.09 -7.70 7.08
C ALA A 344 28.95 -9.20 6.84
N SER A 345 27.78 -9.73 7.07
CA SER A 345 27.40 -11.12 6.80
C SER A 345 26.86 -11.31 5.39
#